data_8030de4db0957c245a59af5de8ec2220
#
_entry.id   8030de4db0957c245a59af5de8ec2220
#
_cell.length_a   1.000
_cell.length_b   1.000
_cell.length_c   1.000
_cell.angle_alpha   90.00
_cell.angle_beta   90.00
_cell.angle_gamma   90.00
#
_symmetry.space_group_name_H-M   'P 1'
#
loop_
_entity.id
_entity.type
_entity.pdbx_description
1 polymer ?
#
loop_
_entity_poly.entity_id
_entity_poly.type
_entity_poly.pdbx_seq_one_letter_code
_entity_poly.pdbx_strand_id
1 'polypeptide(L)'
;MLVRASFHESRQRYGSPRIHRDLLEQDVRVSRKRVIRLMQEEGLQARARKRFKCTTMSDHDQPVAANLLDRAFTAEAPNRRWVGDTTEFVIGESGKLYLAAILDLFSRFVVGWAVSAVNDRHLTLKALGMALKRR
;
A
#
# COMPACT_ATOMS: atom_id res chain seq x y z
N MET A 1 -22.89 -7.40 -27.97
CA MET A 1 -21.69 -8.23 -27.83
C MET A 1 -21.29 -8.33 -26.37
N LEU A 2 -21.51 -9.46 -25.75
CA LEU A 2 -21.40 -9.65 -24.28
C LEU A 2 -19.98 -9.47 -23.73
N VAL A 3 -18.95 -9.92 -24.45
CA VAL A 3 -17.54 -9.76 -24.04
C VAL A 3 -17.18 -8.28 -23.87
N ARG A 4 -17.58 -7.45 -24.81
CA ARG A 4 -17.34 -6.00 -24.78
C ARG A 4 -18.13 -5.32 -23.65
N ALA A 5 -19.36 -5.74 -23.41
CA ALA A 5 -20.17 -5.22 -22.32
C ALA A 5 -19.53 -5.49 -20.95
N SER A 6 -19.19 -6.75 -20.64
CA SER A 6 -18.49 -7.16 -19.41
C SER A 6 -17.16 -6.43 -19.24
N PHE A 7 -16.39 -6.23 -20.34
CA PHE A 7 -15.14 -5.49 -20.29
C PHE A 7 -15.34 -4.02 -19.88
N HIS A 8 -16.34 -3.34 -20.46
CA HIS A 8 -16.63 -1.93 -20.14
C HIS A 8 -17.24 -1.76 -18.75
N GLU A 9 -18.15 -2.65 -18.36
CA GLU A 9 -18.76 -2.66 -17.03
C GLU A 9 -17.72 -2.83 -15.92
N SER A 10 -16.70 -3.66 -16.16
CA SER A 10 -15.55 -3.79 -15.27
C SER A 10 -14.59 -2.59 -15.28
N ARG A 11 -14.93 -1.50 -15.97
CA ARG A 11 -14.06 -0.33 -16.19
C ARG A 11 -12.71 -0.73 -16.82
N GLN A 12 -12.75 -1.66 -17.78
CA GLN A 12 -11.57 -2.18 -18.50
C GLN A 12 -10.55 -2.91 -17.60
N ARG A 13 -10.99 -3.44 -16.45
CA ARG A 13 -10.12 -4.14 -15.50
C ARG A 13 -10.10 -5.65 -15.69
N TYR A 14 -11.16 -6.21 -16.29
CA TYR A 14 -11.27 -7.65 -16.48
C TYR A 14 -10.50 -8.10 -17.72
N GLY A 15 -9.59 -9.06 -17.50
CA GLY A 15 -9.01 -9.84 -18.59
C GLY A 15 -9.85 -11.08 -18.90
N SER A 16 -9.45 -11.83 -19.91
CA SER A 16 -10.20 -13.01 -20.40
C SER A 16 -10.63 -14.03 -19.32
N PRO A 17 -9.86 -14.29 -18.24
CA PRO A 17 -10.30 -15.24 -17.21
C PRO A 17 -11.52 -14.74 -16.42
N ARG A 18 -11.58 -13.44 -16.14
CA ARG A 18 -12.69 -12.83 -15.37
C ARG A 18 -13.91 -12.63 -16.24
N ILE A 19 -13.73 -12.14 -17.48
CA ILE A 19 -14.82 -12.02 -18.45
C ILE A 19 -15.45 -13.39 -18.74
N HIS A 20 -14.64 -14.43 -18.89
CA HIS A 20 -15.16 -15.80 -19.07
C HIS A 20 -16.03 -16.25 -17.89
N ARG A 21 -15.63 -15.95 -16.65
CA ARG A 21 -16.40 -16.29 -15.45
C ARG A 21 -17.71 -15.48 -15.39
N ASP A 22 -17.64 -14.19 -15.65
CA ASP A 22 -18.76 -13.28 -15.68
C ASP A 22 -19.83 -13.72 -16.70
N LEU A 23 -19.40 -14.16 -17.89
CA LEU A 23 -20.30 -14.72 -18.90
C LEU A 23 -20.93 -16.05 -18.47
N LEU A 24 -20.19 -16.91 -17.77
CA LEU A 24 -20.75 -18.15 -17.22
C LEU A 24 -21.78 -17.88 -16.12
N GLU A 25 -21.58 -16.88 -15.28
CA GLU A 25 -22.54 -16.42 -14.26
C GLU A 25 -23.83 -15.85 -14.89
N GLN A 26 -23.75 -15.37 -16.14
CA GLN A 26 -24.90 -14.95 -16.95
C GLN A 26 -25.49 -16.08 -17.83
N ASP A 27 -25.19 -17.34 -17.51
CA ASP A 27 -25.62 -18.52 -18.27
C ASP A 27 -25.15 -18.58 -19.74
N VAL A 28 -24.15 -17.78 -20.10
CA VAL A 28 -23.54 -17.76 -21.44
C VAL A 28 -22.42 -18.77 -21.53
N ARG A 29 -22.69 -19.93 -22.12
CA ARG A 29 -21.70 -21.00 -22.33
C ARG A 29 -20.75 -20.65 -23.48
N VAL A 30 -19.53 -20.26 -23.12
CA VAL A 30 -18.47 -19.90 -24.06
C VAL A 30 -17.12 -20.45 -23.55
N SER A 31 -16.24 -20.88 -24.45
CA SER A 31 -14.90 -21.31 -24.05
C SER A 31 -14.00 -20.09 -23.78
N ARG A 32 -13.08 -20.21 -22.81
CA ARG A 32 -12.09 -19.18 -22.54
C ARG A 32 -11.25 -18.80 -23.78
N LYS A 33 -10.93 -19.79 -24.64
CA LYS A 33 -10.21 -19.54 -25.90
C LYS A 33 -10.99 -18.60 -26.81
N ARG A 34 -12.31 -18.77 -26.89
CA ARG A 34 -13.18 -17.89 -27.70
C ARG A 34 -13.22 -16.47 -27.11
N VAL A 35 -13.28 -16.33 -25.78
CA VAL A 35 -13.22 -15.01 -25.11
C VAL A 35 -11.90 -14.32 -25.43
N ILE A 36 -10.76 -15.03 -25.35
CA ILE A 36 -9.44 -14.47 -25.69
C ILE A 36 -9.43 -13.94 -27.12
N ARG A 37 -9.89 -14.77 -28.08
CA ARG A 37 -9.95 -14.39 -29.50
C ARG A 37 -10.81 -13.16 -29.71
N LEU A 38 -12.01 -13.12 -29.16
CA LEU A 38 -12.90 -11.95 -29.27
C LEU A 38 -12.32 -10.68 -28.68
N MET A 39 -11.63 -10.80 -27.53
CA MET A 39 -10.93 -9.65 -26.96
C MET A 39 -9.82 -9.13 -27.86
N GLN A 40 -9.07 -10.06 -28.51
CA GLN A 40 -8.00 -9.68 -29.45
C GLN A 40 -8.56 -9.03 -30.72
N GLU A 41 -9.62 -9.60 -31.30
CA GLU A 41 -10.30 -9.08 -32.50
C GLU A 41 -10.87 -7.66 -32.25
N GLU A 42 -11.36 -7.39 -31.04
CA GLU A 42 -11.91 -6.08 -30.66
C GLU A 42 -10.87 -5.15 -30.02
N GLY A 43 -9.58 -5.52 -29.95
CA GLY A 43 -8.52 -4.72 -29.34
C GLY A 43 -8.71 -4.45 -27.85
N LEU A 44 -9.46 -5.31 -27.15
CA LEU A 44 -9.76 -5.14 -25.71
C LEU A 44 -8.59 -5.63 -24.86
N GLN A 45 -7.88 -4.68 -24.26
CA GLN A 45 -6.74 -4.96 -23.39
C GLN A 45 -7.03 -4.49 -21.96
N ALA A 46 -7.00 -5.44 -21.01
CA ALA A 46 -7.22 -5.10 -19.60
C ALA A 46 -6.13 -4.16 -19.08
N ARG A 47 -6.54 -3.14 -18.34
CA ARG A 47 -5.57 -2.24 -17.67
C ARG A 47 -4.72 -3.03 -16.70
N ALA A 48 -3.42 -3.06 -16.94
CA ALA A 48 -2.47 -3.67 -16.02
C ALA A 48 -2.54 -2.97 -14.67
N ARG A 49 -2.54 -3.75 -13.58
CA ARG A 49 -2.38 -3.20 -12.24
C ARG A 49 -1.04 -2.45 -12.19
N LYS A 50 -1.03 -1.21 -11.69
CA LYS A 50 0.23 -0.49 -11.49
C LYS A 50 1.20 -1.40 -10.74
N ARG A 51 2.41 -1.58 -11.28
CA ARG A 51 3.45 -2.36 -10.60
C ARG A 51 3.73 -1.70 -9.25
N PHE A 52 3.82 -2.53 -8.21
CA PHE A 52 4.27 -2.07 -6.90
C PHE A 52 5.69 -1.50 -7.05
N LYS A 53 5.88 -0.26 -6.65
CA LYS A 53 7.22 0.32 -6.55
C LYS A 53 7.81 -0.16 -5.22
N CYS A 54 8.91 -0.90 -5.26
CA CYS A 54 9.65 -1.21 -4.04
C CYS A 54 10.24 0.10 -3.50
N THR A 55 9.78 0.55 -2.35
CA THR A 55 10.19 1.81 -1.73
C THR A 55 11.17 1.59 -0.58
N THR A 56 11.36 0.33 -0.15
CA THR A 56 12.26 -0.05 0.93
C THR A 56 13.46 -0.78 0.35
N MET A 57 14.66 -0.26 0.60
CA MET A 57 15.92 -0.97 0.35
C MET A 57 16.28 -1.75 1.61
N SER A 58 16.17 -3.08 1.55
CA SER A 58 16.55 -3.98 2.64
C SER A 58 17.90 -4.69 2.41
N ASP A 59 18.57 -4.38 1.32
CA ASP A 59 19.89 -4.92 0.98
C ASP A 59 20.97 -4.00 1.57
N HIS A 60 21.39 -4.30 2.81
CA HIS A 60 22.42 -3.56 3.52
C HIS A 60 23.19 -4.49 4.46
N ASP A 61 24.48 -4.22 4.68
CA ASP A 61 25.37 -4.98 5.55
C ASP A 61 25.26 -4.61 7.05
N GLN A 62 24.28 -3.78 7.42
CA GLN A 62 24.10 -3.37 8.81
C GLN A 62 23.41 -4.47 9.63
N PRO A 63 23.76 -4.64 10.93
CA PRO A 63 23.06 -5.57 11.79
C PRO A 63 21.56 -5.28 11.86
N VAL A 64 20.73 -6.30 11.67
CA VAL A 64 19.28 -6.20 11.79
C VAL A 64 18.88 -6.43 13.25
N ALA A 65 18.19 -5.47 13.85
CA ALA A 65 17.67 -5.61 15.20
C ALA A 65 16.66 -6.76 15.30
N ALA A 66 16.64 -7.45 16.45
CA ALA A 66 15.66 -8.50 16.69
C ALA A 66 14.23 -7.94 16.67
N ASN A 67 13.29 -8.72 16.15
CA ASN A 67 11.87 -8.35 16.14
C ASN A 67 11.26 -8.54 17.53
N LEU A 68 11.38 -7.52 18.38
CA LEU A 68 10.85 -7.54 19.76
C LEU A 68 9.31 -7.40 19.80
N LEU A 69 8.71 -6.80 18.79
CA LEU A 69 7.26 -6.60 18.74
C LEU A 69 6.51 -7.88 18.40
N ASP A 70 7.08 -8.73 17.56
CA ASP A 70 6.58 -10.04 17.13
C ASP A 70 5.06 -10.04 16.78
N ARG A 71 4.62 -9.01 16.03
CA ARG A 71 3.23 -8.75 15.65
C ARG A 71 2.25 -8.51 16.81
N ALA A 72 2.74 -8.36 18.05
CA ALA A 72 1.91 -8.05 19.20
C ALA A 72 1.55 -6.55 19.25
N PHE A 73 0.63 -6.12 18.39
CA PHE A 73 0.19 -4.72 18.25
C PHE A 73 -0.79 -4.25 19.33
N THR A 74 -0.81 -4.92 20.47
CA THR A 74 -1.60 -4.55 21.66
C THR A 74 -0.66 -4.27 22.83
N ALA A 75 -1.05 -3.36 23.70
CA ALA A 75 -0.34 -3.07 24.95
C ALA A 75 -1.34 -3.02 26.11
N GLU A 76 -0.91 -3.43 27.30
CA GLU A 76 -1.75 -3.51 28.50
C GLU A 76 -1.85 -2.18 29.25
N ALA A 77 -0.92 -1.25 28.98
CA ALA A 77 -0.87 0.05 29.62
C ALA A 77 -0.23 1.10 28.67
N PRO A 78 -0.47 2.40 28.90
CA PRO A 78 0.16 3.48 28.15
C PRO A 78 1.69 3.42 28.23
N ASN A 79 2.34 3.86 27.17
CA ASN A 79 3.82 3.98 27.09
C ASN A 79 4.60 2.67 27.25
N ARG A 80 3.97 1.52 27.05
CA ARG A 80 4.63 0.22 27.07
C ARG A 80 5.19 -0.19 25.72
N ARG A 81 4.44 0.12 24.65
CA ARG A 81 4.82 -0.22 23.27
C ARG A 81 4.49 0.92 22.35
N TRP A 82 5.49 1.43 21.70
CA TRP A 82 5.36 2.45 20.68
C TRP A 82 5.76 1.88 19.34
N VAL A 83 5.08 2.32 18.30
CA VAL A 83 5.44 2.05 16.91
C VAL A 83 5.62 3.37 16.17
N GLY A 84 6.56 3.42 15.24
CA GLY A 84 6.82 4.62 14.47
C GLY A 84 6.96 4.30 13.00
N ASP A 85 6.60 5.26 12.18
CA ASP A 85 6.76 5.19 10.73
C ASP A 85 7.07 6.57 10.17
N THR A 86 7.65 6.58 8.96
CA THR A 86 7.95 7.80 8.22
C THR A 86 7.24 7.76 6.89
N THR A 87 6.49 8.83 6.58
CA THR A 87 5.78 8.98 5.31
C THR A 87 6.29 10.20 4.54
N GLU A 88 6.19 10.14 3.22
CA GLU A 88 6.57 11.20 2.28
C GLU A 88 5.31 11.89 1.76
N PHE A 89 5.32 13.21 1.75
CA PHE A 89 4.32 14.07 1.10
C PHE A 89 4.96 14.79 -0.07
N VAL A 90 4.32 14.75 -1.22
CA VAL A 90 4.71 15.54 -2.39
C VAL A 90 3.99 16.88 -2.30
N ILE A 91 4.74 17.99 -2.38
CA ILE A 91 4.22 19.36 -2.31
C ILE A 91 4.56 20.07 -3.62
N GLY A 92 3.54 20.60 -4.28
CA GLY A 92 3.70 21.23 -5.59
C GLY A 92 4.27 20.27 -6.64
N GLU A 93 5.05 20.78 -7.57
CA GLU A 93 5.57 19.99 -8.69
C GLU A 93 6.82 19.17 -8.34
N SER A 94 7.63 19.58 -7.40
CA SER A 94 8.92 18.94 -7.09
C SER A 94 9.30 18.93 -5.60
N GLY A 95 8.51 19.53 -4.73
CA GLY A 95 8.79 19.58 -3.30
C GLY A 95 8.42 18.28 -2.58
N LYS A 96 9.21 17.92 -1.56
CA LYS A 96 8.95 16.77 -0.68
C LYS A 96 9.06 17.19 0.77
N LEU A 97 8.14 16.70 1.59
CA LEU A 97 8.25 16.71 3.04
C LEU A 97 8.10 15.31 3.59
N TYR A 98 8.77 15.05 4.69
CA TYR A 98 8.74 13.79 5.40
C TYR A 98 8.17 14.01 6.80
N LEU A 99 7.23 13.17 7.19
CA LEU A 99 6.64 13.13 8.52
C LEU A 99 7.06 11.84 9.20
N ALA A 100 7.76 11.92 10.32
CA ALA A 100 7.89 10.81 11.25
C ALA A 100 6.83 10.95 12.35
N ALA A 101 6.10 9.85 12.63
CA ALA A 101 5.10 9.80 13.67
C ALA A 101 5.32 8.58 14.57
N ILE A 102 5.10 8.75 15.89
CA ILE A 102 5.18 7.70 16.89
C ILE A 102 3.82 7.56 17.57
N LEU A 103 3.28 6.36 17.53
CA LEU A 103 1.98 6.00 18.07
C LEU A 103 2.15 5.10 19.31
N ASP A 104 1.43 5.38 20.38
CA ASP A 104 1.29 4.46 21.50
C ASP A 104 0.24 3.39 21.20
N LEU A 105 0.62 2.12 21.31
CA LEU A 105 -0.25 0.99 20.96
C LEU A 105 -1.42 0.76 21.92
N PHE A 106 -1.34 1.29 23.13
CA PHE A 106 -2.44 1.21 24.09
C PHE A 106 -3.52 2.25 23.79
N SER A 107 -3.15 3.52 23.81
CA SER A 107 -4.09 4.64 23.65
C SER A 107 -4.43 4.94 22.18
N ARG A 108 -3.65 4.43 21.24
CA ARG A 108 -3.69 4.78 19.80
C ARG A 108 -3.44 6.26 19.53
N PHE A 109 -2.84 6.94 20.48
CA PHE A 109 -2.53 8.36 20.39
C PHE A 109 -1.15 8.58 19.76
N VAL A 110 -1.01 9.64 18.95
CA VAL A 110 0.29 10.05 18.41
C VAL A 110 1.05 10.81 19.50
N VAL A 111 1.99 10.14 20.14
CA VAL A 111 2.76 10.69 21.28
C VAL A 111 3.90 11.58 20.83
N GLY A 112 4.42 11.41 19.61
CA GLY A 112 5.46 12.27 19.06
C GLY A 112 5.42 12.31 17.54
N TRP A 113 5.81 13.43 16.98
CA TRP A 113 5.92 13.61 15.54
C TRP A 113 6.93 14.71 15.19
N ALA A 114 7.44 14.67 13.98
CA ALA A 114 8.29 15.72 13.42
C ALA A 114 8.14 15.76 11.89
N VAL A 115 8.38 16.92 11.31
CA VAL A 115 8.39 17.14 9.85
C VAL A 115 9.76 17.68 9.44
N SER A 116 10.24 17.24 8.29
CA SER A 116 11.52 17.71 7.71
C SER A 116 11.46 17.65 6.17
N ALA A 117 12.25 18.49 5.52
CA ALA A 117 12.49 18.37 4.07
C ALA A 117 13.44 17.22 3.73
N VAL A 118 14.13 16.63 4.70
CA VAL A 118 15.07 15.52 4.52
C VAL A 118 14.62 14.33 5.35
N ASN A 119 14.65 13.14 4.72
CA ASN A 119 14.38 11.87 5.42
C ASN A 119 15.68 11.30 5.95
N ASP A 120 16.04 11.73 7.15
CA ASP A 120 17.25 11.29 7.84
C ASP A 120 16.97 10.86 9.30
N ARG A 121 18.01 10.38 9.97
CA ARG A 121 17.94 9.99 11.39
C ARG A 121 17.46 11.12 12.32
N HIS A 122 17.73 12.37 11.99
CA HIS A 122 17.36 13.53 12.82
C HIS A 122 15.85 13.72 12.87
N LEU A 123 15.16 13.42 11.77
CA LEU A 123 13.68 13.45 11.71
C LEU A 123 13.08 12.49 12.74
N THR A 124 13.54 11.22 12.76
CA THR A 124 13.08 10.20 13.70
C THR A 124 13.45 10.54 15.15
N LEU A 125 14.67 11.06 15.38
CA LEU A 125 15.12 11.48 16.71
C LEU A 125 14.30 12.65 17.26
N LYS A 126 13.90 13.62 16.43
CA LYS A 126 13.01 14.70 16.83
C LYS A 126 11.62 14.20 17.25
N ALA A 127 11.03 13.28 16.48
CA ALA A 127 9.75 12.67 16.81
C ALA A 127 9.84 11.87 18.14
N LEU A 128 10.91 11.09 18.33
CA LEU A 128 11.16 10.35 19.56
C LEU A 128 11.39 11.29 20.75
N GLY A 129 12.17 12.34 20.58
CA GLY A 129 12.42 13.35 21.63
C GLY A 129 11.11 14.03 22.09
N MET A 130 10.18 14.29 21.16
CA MET A 130 8.85 14.81 21.51
C MET A 130 8.03 13.78 22.31
N ALA A 131 8.02 12.52 21.88
CA ALA A 131 7.31 11.43 22.57
C ALA A 131 7.82 11.25 24.00
N LEU A 132 9.14 11.25 24.20
CA LEU A 132 9.76 11.11 25.53
C LEU A 132 9.45 12.27 26.48
N LYS A 133 9.27 13.48 25.97
CA LYS A 133 8.90 14.67 26.79
C LYS A 133 7.42 14.67 27.20
N ARG A 134 6.57 13.96 26.46
CA ARG A 134 5.11 13.87 26.71
C ARG A 134 4.69 12.66 27.54
N ARG A 135 5.64 11.79 27.82
CA ARG A 135 5.45 10.55 28.59
C ARG A 135 5.01 10.81 30.04
#